data_7b89c4b51073e82d481b220df3e271b7
#
_entry.id   7b89c4b51073e82d481b220df3e271b7
#
_cell.length_a   1.000
_cell.length_b   1.000
_cell.length_c   1.000
_cell.angle_alpha   90.00
_cell.angle_beta   90.00
_cell.angle_gamma   90.00
#
_symmetry.space_group_name_H-M   'P 1'
#
loop_
_entity.id
_entity.type
_entity.pdbx_description
1 polymer ?
#
loop_
_entity_poly.entity_id
_entity_poly.type
_entity_poly.pdbx_seq_one_letter_code
_entity_poly.pdbx_strand_id
1 'polypeptide(L)'
;MNPEITTTEQKQGPKPSVFKFIFSPGAEFDKMKQRPAIVASLILVILLSAVAFALSAITPESLASLQELGIEPDDSMKLFSMIGAGIGALIVTPIAMLIGAGILLLIVKIGKGTAKYKHMFSLTAFITFITMLGLLLNTVIAVVAGTGTNITSLNGLIGAEGAVGGVLASIEIFSIWSLILTAMGLQKVGGLSKKAAIIIASVFFVLSVISQIIGSVMA
;
A
#
# COMPACT_ATOMS: atom_id res chain seq x y z
N MET A 1 -4.60 46.74 35.33
CA MET A 1 -5.26 46.27 34.10
C MET A 1 -4.36 45.16 33.53
N ASN A 2 -4.79 43.90 33.72
CA ASN A 2 -4.08 42.74 33.13
C ASN A 2 -4.64 42.58 31.70
N PRO A 3 -3.81 42.47 30.66
CA PRO A 3 -4.32 42.10 29.34
C PRO A 3 -4.66 40.62 29.37
N GLU A 4 -5.94 40.31 29.21
CA GLU A 4 -6.39 38.95 28.91
C GLU A 4 -5.74 38.49 27.59
N ILE A 5 -4.83 37.52 27.71
CA ILE A 5 -4.30 36.80 26.55
C ILE A 5 -5.43 35.91 26.05
N THR A 6 -6.22 36.41 25.12
CA THR A 6 -7.19 35.61 24.38
C THR A 6 -6.42 34.67 23.48
N THR A 7 -6.11 33.47 23.97
CA THR A 7 -5.61 32.37 23.16
C THR A 7 -6.70 31.96 22.18
N THR A 8 -6.68 32.55 21.00
CA THR A 8 -7.54 32.11 19.90
C THR A 8 -7.12 30.65 19.56
N GLU A 9 -7.88 29.70 20.09
CA GLU A 9 -7.77 28.30 19.62
C GLU A 9 -8.05 28.31 18.12
N GLN A 10 -6.99 28.26 17.31
CA GLN A 10 -7.10 27.98 15.88
C GLN A 10 -7.82 26.65 15.73
N LYS A 11 -9.11 26.67 15.35
CA LYS A 11 -9.89 25.48 15.01
C LYS A 11 -9.12 24.69 13.97
N GLN A 12 -8.41 23.65 14.42
CA GLN A 12 -7.67 22.77 13.52
C GLN A 12 -8.66 22.14 12.55
N GLY A 13 -8.38 22.23 11.26
CA GLY A 13 -9.20 21.63 10.22
C GLY A 13 -9.46 20.11 10.42
N PRO A 14 -10.46 19.54 9.75
CA PRO A 14 -10.81 18.14 9.90
C PRO A 14 -9.65 17.23 9.49
N LYS A 15 -9.48 16.10 10.19
CA LYS A 15 -8.51 15.07 9.82
C LYS A 15 -8.95 14.38 8.53
N PRO A 16 -8.02 13.89 7.69
CA PRO A 16 -8.34 13.06 6.54
C PRO A 16 -8.91 11.71 6.97
N SER A 17 -9.78 11.15 6.13
CA SER A 17 -10.42 9.84 6.33
C SER A 17 -9.96 8.86 5.25
N VAL A 18 -9.47 7.70 5.66
CA VAL A 18 -9.02 6.64 4.74
C VAL A 18 -10.16 6.10 3.86
N PHE A 19 -11.39 6.04 4.38
CA PHE A 19 -12.54 5.59 3.59
C PHE A 19 -12.97 6.62 2.55
N LYS A 20 -12.98 7.91 2.90
CA LYS A 20 -13.27 8.98 1.93
C LYS A 20 -12.16 9.12 0.88
N PHE A 21 -10.95 8.69 1.22
CA PHE A 21 -9.82 8.72 0.33
C PHE A 21 -10.02 7.89 -0.95
N ILE A 22 -10.78 6.79 -0.85
CA ILE A 22 -11.11 5.93 -2.00
C ILE A 22 -11.84 6.74 -3.09
N PHE A 23 -12.77 7.62 -2.68
CA PHE A 23 -13.68 8.32 -3.61
C PHE A 23 -13.31 9.78 -3.85
N SER A 24 -12.56 10.39 -2.93
CA SER A 24 -12.25 11.82 -2.98
C SER A 24 -10.80 12.10 -2.51
N PRO A 25 -9.78 11.47 -3.15
CA PRO A 25 -8.40 11.56 -2.67
C PRO A 25 -7.88 13.00 -2.64
N GLY A 26 -8.28 13.83 -3.60
CA GLY A 26 -7.86 15.22 -3.67
C GLY A 26 -8.21 16.03 -2.43
N ALA A 27 -9.43 15.89 -1.92
CA ALA A 27 -9.90 16.59 -0.71
C ALA A 27 -9.20 16.04 0.55
N GLU A 28 -8.94 14.74 0.60
CA GLU A 28 -8.28 14.13 1.75
C GLU A 28 -6.77 14.48 1.79
N PHE A 29 -6.10 14.66 0.66
CA PHE A 29 -4.75 15.22 0.61
C PHE A 29 -4.68 16.67 1.12
N ASP A 30 -5.67 17.49 0.79
CA ASP A 30 -5.72 18.89 1.27
C ASP A 30 -5.88 18.93 2.81
N LYS A 31 -6.68 18.04 3.39
CA LYS A 31 -6.78 17.88 4.85
C LYS A 31 -5.48 17.31 5.45
N MET A 32 -4.87 16.33 4.79
CA MET A 32 -3.62 15.71 5.24
C MET A 32 -2.47 16.71 5.31
N LYS A 33 -2.41 17.66 4.37
CA LYS A 33 -1.44 18.74 4.38
C LYS A 33 -1.57 19.62 5.63
N GLN A 34 -2.78 19.84 6.11
CA GLN A 34 -3.06 20.66 7.30
C GLN A 34 -2.91 19.84 8.58
N ARG A 35 -3.52 18.67 8.64
CA ARG A 35 -3.59 17.81 9.81
C ARG A 35 -3.45 16.33 9.44
N PRO A 36 -2.21 15.79 9.36
CA PRO A 36 -2.00 14.38 9.00
C PRO A 36 -2.65 13.43 10.01
N ALA A 37 -3.34 12.40 9.51
CA ALA A 37 -3.88 11.32 10.34
C ALA A 37 -2.82 10.22 10.44
N ILE A 38 -2.36 9.93 11.65
CA ILE A 38 -1.28 8.94 11.88
C ILE A 38 -1.84 7.70 12.58
N VAL A 39 -2.34 7.85 13.80
CA VAL A 39 -2.69 6.71 14.65
C VAL A 39 -3.85 5.90 14.06
N ALA A 40 -4.95 6.55 13.70
CA ALA A 40 -6.12 5.84 13.18
C ALA A 40 -5.84 5.13 11.86
N SER A 41 -5.10 5.79 10.93
CA SER A 41 -4.71 5.17 9.66
C SER A 41 -3.72 4.03 9.85
N LEU A 42 -2.76 4.17 10.77
CA LEU A 42 -1.80 3.11 11.10
C LEU A 42 -2.50 1.87 11.64
N ILE A 43 -3.36 2.02 12.65
CA ILE A 43 -4.09 0.88 13.24
C ILE A 43 -4.93 0.17 12.16
N LEU A 44 -5.67 0.93 11.35
CA LEU A 44 -6.51 0.36 10.30
C LEU A 44 -5.69 -0.42 9.27
N VAL A 45 -4.57 0.14 8.82
CA VAL A 45 -3.69 -0.52 7.84
C VAL A 45 -3.06 -1.77 8.42
N ILE A 46 -2.59 -1.74 9.67
CA ILE A 46 -2.00 -2.91 10.33
C ILE A 46 -3.02 -4.05 10.43
N LEU A 47 -4.24 -3.76 10.87
CA LEU A 47 -5.30 -4.78 10.98
C LEU A 47 -5.68 -5.34 9.61
N LEU A 48 -5.84 -4.47 8.61
CA LEU A 48 -6.14 -4.87 7.24
C LEU A 48 -5.02 -5.75 6.65
N SER A 49 -3.76 -5.36 6.88
CA SER A 49 -2.59 -6.13 6.44
C SER A 49 -2.53 -7.50 7.12
N ALA A 50 -2.80 -7.56 8.43
CA ALA A 50 -2.80 -8.83 9.15
C ALA A 50 -3.81 -9.83 8.57
N VAL A 51 -5.02 -9.37 8.24
CA VAL A 51 -6.04 -10.20 7.61
C VAL A 51 -5.64 -10.60 6.20
N ALA A 52 -5.16 -9.64 5.38
CA ALA A 52 -4.76 -9.91 4.00
C ALA A 52 -3.60 -10.92 3.92
N PHE A 53 -2.56 -10.76 4.73
CA PHE A 53 -1.43 -11.69 4.78
C PHE A 53 -1.78 -13.05 5.39
N ALA A 54 -2.65 -13.10 6.40
CA ALA A 54 -3.15 -14.37 6.92
C ALA A 54 -3.86 -15.17 5.84
N LEU A 55 -4.76 -14.54 5.09
CA LEU A 55 -5.47 -15.21 3.98
C LEU A 55 -4.52 -15.56 2.82
N SER A 56 -3.50 -14.75 2.52
CA SER A 56 -2.55 -15.05 1.45
C SER A 56 -1.73 -16.30 1.71
N ALA A 57 -1.55 -16.69 2.97
CA ALA A 57 -0.84 -17.92 3.34
C ALA A 57 -1.56 -19.23 2.93
N ILE A 58 -2.85 -19.15 2.60
CA ILE A 58 -3.68 -20.30 2.20
C ILE A 58 -4.25 -20.19 0.78
N THR A 59 -3.71 -19.30 -0.04
CA THR A 59 -4.07 -19.23 -1.46
C THR A 59 -3.59 -20.48 -2.19
N PRO A 60 -4.24 -20.86 -3.32
CA PRO A 60 -3.78 -22.00 -4.13
C PRO A 60 -2.30 -21.93 -4.49
N GLU A 61 -1.80 -20.75 -4.85
CA GLU A 61 -0.38 -20.53 -5.17
C GLU A 61 0.54 -20.80 -3.97
N SER A 62 0.18 -20.30 -2.77
CA SER A 62 0.96 -20.52 -1.55
C SER A 62 0.97 -22.00 -1.15
N LEU A 63 -0.14 -22.70 -1.32
CA LEU A 63 -0.23 -24.13 -1.02
C LEU A 63 0.53 -24.96 -2.06
N ALA A 64 0.46 -24.60 -3.35
CA ALA A 64 1.21 -25.27 -4.41
C ALA A 64 2.73 -25.15 -4.17
N SER A 65 3.22 -23.99 -3.76
CA SER A 65 4.64 -23.79 -3.43
C SER A 65 5.13 -24.71 -2.29
N LEU A 66 4.27 -25.05 -1.33
CA LEU A 66 4.60 -26.04 -0.28
C LEU A 66 4.65 -27.46 -0.85
N GLN A 67 3.71 -27.81 -1.73
CA GLN A 67 3.68 -29.14 -2.38
C GLN A 67 4.91 -29.37 -3.27
N GLU A 68 5.39 -28.35 -3.97
CA GLU A 68 6.64 -28.41 -4.75
C GLU A 68 7.86 -28.71 -3.88
N LEU A 69 7.83 -28.31 -2.60
CA LEU A 69 8.86 -28.64 -1.61
C LEU A 69 8.64 -30.02 -0.97
N GLY A 70 7.66 -30.81 -1.46
CA GLY A 70 7.31 -32.12 -0.90
C GLY A 70 6.55 -32.06 0.42
N ILE A 71 5.94 -30.91 0.74
CA ILE A 71 5.17 -30.70 1.97
C ILE A 71 3.69 -30.72 1.62
N GLU A 72 2.94 -31.72 2.13
CA GLU A 72 1.49 -31.78 2.02
C GLU A 72 0.84 -30.97 3.16
N PRO A 73 0.27 -29.79 2.89
CA PRO A 73 -0.25 -28.91 3.95
C PRO A 73 -1.57 -29.45 4.50
N ASP A 74 -1.55 -29.94 5.74
CA ASP A 74 -2.75 -30.27 6.49
C ASP A 74 -3.44 -28.99 7.07
N ASP A 75 -4.60 -29.16 7.68
CA ASP A 75 -5.36 -28.04 8.22
C ASP A 75 -4.65 -27.35 9.42
N SER A 76 -3.85 -28.09 10.17
CA SER A 76 -3.05 -27.53 11.28
C SER A 76 -1.93 -26.64 10.73
N MET A 77 -1.27 -27.08 9.67
CA MET A 77 -0.23 -26.30 8.98
C MET A 77 -0.79 -25.05 8.33
N LYS A 78 -1.96 -25.15 7.66
CA LYS A 78 -2.64 -23.98 7.10
C LYS A 78 -2.97 -22.95 8.18
N LEU A 79 -3.55 -23.40 9.31
CA LEU A 79 -3.87 -22.52 10.43
C LEU A 79 -2.61 -21.86 11.01
N PHE A 80 -1.54 -22.64 11.20
CA PHE A 80 -0.27 -22.11 11.71
C PHE A 80 0.34 -21.07 10.76
N SER A 81 0.30 -21.34 9.45
CA SER A 81 0.79 -20.41 8.42
C SER A 81 -0.02 -19.10 8.40
N MET A 82 -1.35 -19.19 8.50
CA MET A 82 -2.23 -18.01 8.61
C MET A 82 -1.89 -17.16 9.84
N ILE A 83 -1.78 -17.79 11.01
CA ILE A 83 -1.46 -17.09 12.26
C ILE A 83 -0.06 -16.45 12.15
N GLY A 84 0.92 -17.20 11.66
CA GLY A 84 2.30 -16.72 11.48
C GLY A 84 2.36 -15.52 10.53
N ALA A 85 1.72 -15.60 9.38
CA ALA A 85 1.66 -14.51 8.40
C ALA A 85 0.92 -13.28 8.96
N GLY A 86 -0.19 -13.49 9.65
CA GLY A 86 -0.93 -12.41 10.29
C GLY A 86 -0.12 -11.69 11.37
N ILE A 87 0.53 -12.44 12.28
CA ILE A 87 1.41 -11.87 13.31
C ILE A 87 2.62 -11.19 12.67
N GLY A 88 3.23 -11.81 11.65
CA GLY A 88 4.32 -11.21 10.88
C GLY A 88 3.93 -9.85 10.31
N ALA A 89 2.73 -9.74 9.74
CA ALA A 89 2.21 -8.48 9.21
C ALA A 89 2.05 -7.38 10.27
N LEU A 90 1.68 -7.73 11.52
CA LEU A 90 1.58 -6.75 12.62
C LEU A 90 2.94 -6.08 12.92
N ILE A 91 4.04 -6.76 12.63
CA ILE A 91 5.41 -6.26 12.87
C ILE A 91 5.97 -5.62 11.59
N VAL A 92 5.88 -6.31 10.46
CA VAL A 92 6.53 -5.90 9.21
C VAL A 92 5.85 -4.67 8.62
N THR A 93 4.51 -4.60 8.64
CA THR A 93 3.77 -3.48 8.03
C THR A 93 4.13 -2.12 8.64
N PRO A 94 4.12 -1.90 9.97
CA PRO A 94 4.51 -0.60 10.53
C PRO A 94 5.97 -0.26 10.25
N ILE A 95 6.88 -1.23 10.26
CA ILE A 95 8.30 -1.01 9.93
C ILE A 95 8.43 -0.57 8.46
N ALA A 96 7.78 -1.27 7.53
CA ALA A 96 7.78 -0.92 6.12
C ALA A 96 7.19 0.49 5.88
N MET A 97 6.11 0.85 6.59
CA MET A 97 5.53 2.19 6.52
C MET A 97 6.48 3.27 7.05
N LEU A 98 7.20 3.01 8.14
CA LEU A 98 8.20 3.94 8.67
C LEU A 98 9.33 4.17 7.67
N ILE A 99 9.87 3.10 7.08
CA ILE A 99 10.92 3.15 6.07
C ILE A 99 10.40 3.87 4.81
N GLY A 100 9.24 3.49 4.30
CA GLY A 100 8.62 4.10 3.12
C GLY A 100 8.37 5.60 3.29
N ALA A 101 7.88 6.01 4.46
CA ALA A 101 7.70 7.42 4.79
C ALA A 101 9.04 8.18 4.83
N GLY A 102 10.10 7.53 5.31
CA GLY A 102 11.47 8.07 5.29
C GLY A 102 12.00 8.26 3.86
N ILE A 103 11.81 7.27 3.01
CA ILE A 103 12.19 7.33 1.59
C ILE A 103 11.41 8.45 0.88
N LEU A 104 10.09 8.53 1.06
CA LEU A 104 9.28 9.60 0.48
C LEU A 104 9.70 10.98 0.99
N LEU A 105 10.05 11.10 2.28
CA LEU A 105 10.56 12.36 2.82
C LEU A 105 11.89 12.76 2.16
N LEU A 106 12.81 11.81 2.01
CA LEU A 106 14.10 12.06 1.35
C LEU A 106 13.88 12.55 -0.09
N ILE A 107 13.05 11.86 -0.84
CA ILE A 107 12.68 12.24 -2.22
C ILE A 107 12.09 13.65 -2.26
N VAL A 108 11.15 13.94 -1.35
CA VAL A 108 10.52 15.26 -1.25
C VAL A 108 11.56 16.34 -0.92
N LYS A 109 12.51 16.05 -0.03
CA LYS A 109 13.57 17.02 0.32
C LYS A 109 14.54 17.28 -0.83
N ILE A 110 14.93 16.24 -1.57
CA ILE A 110 15.76 16.38 -2.78
C ILE A 110 15.00 17.22 -3.82
N GLY A 111 13.71 17.01 -3.98
CA GLY A 111 12.84 17.80 -4.86
C GLY A 111 12.46 19.19 -4.34
N LYS A 112 13.09 19.66 -3.24
CA LYS A 112 12.84 20.95 -2.58
C LYS A 112 11.41 21.12 -2.05
N GLY A 113 10.73 20.01 -1.75
CA GLY A 113 9.41 20.02 -1.12
C GLY A 113 9.47 20.40 0.36
N THR A 114 8.32 20.81 0.91
CA THR A 114 8.23 21.41 2.26
C THR A 114 7.64 20.47 3.31
N ALA A 115 7.22 19.25 2.93
CA ALA A 115 6.60 18.31 3.84
C ALA A 115 7.52 17.90 4.98
N LYS A 116 6.90 17.54 6.10
CA LYS A 116 7.54 16.95 7.29
C LYS A 116 7.30 15.44 7.28
N TYR A 117 8.09 14.68 8.06
CA TYR A 117 7.97 13.23 8.17
C TYR A 117 6.53 12.77 8.45
N LYS A 118 5.82 13.42 9.38
CA LYS A 118 4.43 13.09 9.73
C LYS A 118 3.45 13.15 8.54
N HIS A 119 3.70 14.04 7.56
CA HIS A 119 2.89 14.14 6.36
C HIS A 119 3.20 12.97 5.41
N MET A 120 4.47 12.61 5.25
CA MET A 120 4.86 11.47 4.44
C MET A 120 4.41 10.15 5.05
N PHE A 121 4.47 10.02 6.38
CA PHE A 121 3.93 8.86 7.07
C PHE A 121 2.41 8.71 6.87
N SER A 122 1.66 9.79 7.02
CA SER A 122 0.22 9.78 6.74
C SER A 122 -0.07 9.45 5.28
N LEU A 123 0.71 10.00 4.34
CA LEU A 123 0.61 9.67 2.91
C LEU A 123 0.87 8.19 2.65
N THR A 124 1.96 7.65 3.19
CA THR A 124 2.29 6.22 3.09
C THR A 124 1.15 5.36 3.63
N ALA A 125 0.61 5.69 4.82
CA ALA A 125 -0.50 4.94 5.41
C ALA A 125 -1.74 4.90 4.51
N PHE A 126 -2.10 6.02 3.90
CA PHE A 126 -3.27 6.08 3.02
C PHE A 126 -3.07 5.34 1.70
N ILE A 127 -1.86 5.37 1.15
CA ILE A 127 -1.51 4.59 -0.07
C ILE A 127 -1.48 3.10 0.28
N THR A 128 -0.83 2.71 1.39
CA THR A 128 -0.80 1.32 1.85
C THR A 128 -2.21 0.77 2.11
N PHE A 129 -3.14 1.59 2.60
CA PHE A 129 -4.53 1.18 2.74
C PHE A 129 -5.14 0.71 1.40
N ILE A 130 -4.90 1.45 0.32
CA ILE A 130 -5.41 1.08 -1.02
C ILE A 130 -4.75 -0.20 -1.54
N THR A 131 -3.43 -0.33 -1.38
CA THR A 131 -2.73 -1.56 -1.79
C THR A 131 -3.17 -2.78 -0.99
N MET A 132 -3.43 -2.63 0.31
CA MET A 132 -3.92 -3.73 1.15
C MET A 132 -5.37 -4.09 0.84
N LEU A 133 -6.21 -3.14 0.43
CA LEU A 133 -7.54 -3.45 -0.10
C LEU A 133 -7.46 -4.30 -1.37
N GLY A 134 -6.55 -3.95 -2.28
CA GLY A 134 -6.30 -4.73 -3.50
C GLY A 134 -5.83 -6.14 -3.18
N LEU A 135 -4.83 -6.26 -2.30
CA LEU A 135 -4.33 -7.55 -1.84
C LEU A 135 -5.45 -8.39 -1.21
N LEU A 136 -6.21 -7.81 -0.29
CA LEU A 136 -7.32 -8.52 0.37
C LEU A 136 -8.36 -9.01 -0.63
N LEU A 137 -8.77 -8.16 -1.57
CA LEU A 137 -9.74 -8.52 -2.60
C LEU A 137 -9.24 -9.69 -3.46
N ASN A 138 -8.03 -9.59 -4.00
CA ASN A 138 -7.44 -10.64 -4.83
C ASN A 138 -7.28 -11.94 -4.04
N THR A 139 -6.83 -11.88 -2.80
CA THR A 139 -6.65 -13.05 -1.92
C THR A 139 -7.98 -13.72 -1.58
N VAL A 140 -9.01 -12.95 -1.24
CA VAL A 140 -10.35 -13.50 -0.96
C VAL A 140 -10.90 -14.23 -2.20
N ILE A 141 -10.78 -13.62 -3.38
CA ILE A 141 -11.24 -14.25 -4.62
C ILE A 141 -10.41 -15.53 -4.89
N ALA A 142 -9.09 -15.48 -4.74
CA ALA A 142 -8.23 -16.63 -4.94
C ALA A 142 -8.61 -17.81 -4.03
N VAL A 143 -8.83 -17.56 -2.74
CA VAL A 143 -9.22 -18.60 -1.78
C VAL A 143 -10.62 -19.16 -2.06
N VAL A 144 -11.59 -18.29 -2.38
CA VAL A 144 -12.98 -18.73 -2.60
C VAL A 144 -13.18 -19.40 -3.95
N ALA A 145 -12.56 -18.87 -5.01
CA ALA A 145 -12.72 -19.39 -6.37
C ALA A 145 -11.66 -20.42 -6.78
N GLY A 146 -10.65 -20.66 -5.94
CA GLY A 146 -9.54 -21.57 -6.28
C GLY A 146 -8.67 -21.07 -7.43
N THR A 147 -8.54 -19.74 -7.59
CA THR A 147 -7.80 -19.10 -8.69
C THR A 147 -6.47 -18.50 -8.19
N GLY A 148 -5.66 -17.96 -9.12
CA GLY A 148 -4.48 -17.18 -8.75
C GLY A 148 -4.83 -15.83 -8.13
N THR A 149 -3.84 -15.21 -7.48
CA THR A 149 -3.98 -13.89 -6.81
C THR A 149 -3.87 -12.70 -7.76
N ASN A 150 -3.78 -12.93 -9.06
CA ASN A 150 -3.59 -11.91 -10.10
C ASN A 150 -4.88 -11.42 -10.77
N ILE A 151 -6.04 -11.72 -10.21
CA ILE A 151 -7.33 -11.61 -10.91
C ILE A 151 -7.67 -10.18 -11.34
N THR A 152 -7.21 -9.16 -10.60
CA THR A 152 -7.43 -7.75 -10.95
C THR A 152 -6.32 -7.17 -11.85
N SER A 153 -5.38 -8.00 -12.31
CA SER A 153 -4.32 -7.62 -13.26
C SER A 153 -4.65 -8.06 -14.69
N LEU A 154 -3.95 -7.47 -15.66
CA LEU A 154 -4.03 -7.96 -17.05
C LEU A 154 -3.57 -9.41 -17.17
N ASN A 155 -2.61 -9.85 -16.36
CA ASN A 155 -2.16 -11.25 -16.38
C ASN A 155 -3.22 -12.21 -15.87
N GLY A 156 -4.06 -11.79 -14.95
CA GLY A 156 -5.21 -12.59 -14.50
C GLY A 156 -6.21 -12.92 -15.61
N LEU A 157 -6.28 -12.08 -16.67
CA LEU A 157 -7.14 -12.30 -17.83
C LEU A 157 -6.45 -13.11 -18.93
N ILE A 158 -5.13 -12.97 -19.10
CA ILE A 158 -4.36 -13.49 -20.24
C ILE A 158 -3.65 -14.79 -19.89
N GLY A 159 -3.16 -14.94 -18.65
CA GLY A 159 -2.46 -16.13 -18.18
C GLY A 159 -1.08 -16.33 -18.85
N ALA A 160 -0.37 -15.24 -19.16
CA ALA A 160 0.97 -15.33 -19.75
C ALA A 160 2.01 -15.72 -18.69
N GLU A 161 3.04 -16.46 -19.12
CA GLU A 161 4.14 -16.92 -18.25
C GLU A 161 5.40 -16.06 -18.38
N GLY A 162 6.36 -16.27 -17.48
CA GLY A 162 7.67 -15.63 -17.49
C GLY A 162 7.62 -14.11 -17.51
N ALA A 163 8.57 -13.48 -18.18
CA ALA A 163 8.70 -12.02 -18.20
C ALA A 163 7.46 -11.29 -18.72
N VAL A 164 6.75 -11.85 -19.70
CA VAL A 164 5.49 -11.26 -20.22
C VAL A 164 4.42 -11.30 -19.14
N GLY A 165 4.30 -12.43 -18.44
CA GLY A 165 3.40 -12.56 -17.29
C GLY A 165 3.68 -11.52 -16.23
N GLY A 166 4.94 -11.30 -15.88
CA GLY A 166 5.34 -10.27 -14.92
C GLY A 166 4.98 -8.84 -15.32
N VAL A 167 5.18 -8.49 -16.60
CA VAL A 167 4.75 -7.18 -17.12
C VAL A 167 3.24 -7.01 -17.03
N LEU A 168 2.47 -8.02 -17.44
CA LEU A 168 1.01 -7.98 -17.41
C LEU A 168 0.46 -7.97 -15.97
N ALA A 169 1.12 -8.67 -15.04
CA ALA A 169 0.76 -8.67 -13.63
C ALA A 169 0.98 -7.30 -12.96
N SER A 170 1.96 -6.51 -13.43
CA SER A 170 2.20 -5.16 -12.92
C SER A 170 1.09 -4.15 -13.30
N ILE A 171 0.31 -4.44 -14.34
CA ILE A 171 -0.84 -3.64 -14.76
C ILE A 171 -2.07 -4.15 -14.00
N GLU A 172 -2.14 -3.79 -12.75
CA GLU A 172 -3.17 -4.19 -11.78
C GLU A 172 -3.91 -2.93 -11.30
N ILE A 173 -5.23 -3.03 -11.12
CA ILE A 173 -6.11 -1.88 -10.86
C ILE A 173 -5.68 -1.09 -9.62
N PHE A 174 -5.40 -1.76 -8.49
CA PHE A 174 -5.03 -1.09 -7.24
C PHE A 174 -3.59 -0.56 -7.29
N SER A 175 -2.70 -1.23 -8.01
CA SER A 175 -1.32 -0.79 -8.24
C SER A 175 -1.29 0.50 -9.07
N ILE A 176 -2.03 0.56 -10.17
CA ILE A 176 -2.18 1.77 -10.98
C ILE A 176 -2.83 2.89 -10.18
N TRP A 177 -3.89 2.57 -9.38
CA TRP A 177 -4.52 3.56 -8.54
C TRP A 177 -3.57 4.11 -7.47
N SER A 178 -2.81 3.24 -6.80
CA SER A 178 -1.79 3.64 -5.81
C SER A 178 -0.70 4.51 -6.43
N LEU A 179 -0.32 4.25 -7.67
CA LEU A 179 0.64 5.06 -8.43
C LEU A 179 0.11 6.48 -8.66
N ILE A 180 -1.13 6.60 -9.12
CA ILE A 180 -1.80 7.89 -9.32
C ILE A 180 -1.89 8.66 -7.99
N LEU A 181 -2.29 7.97 -6.91
CA LEU A 181 -2.37 8.55 -5.58
C LEU A 181 -0.99 8.98 -5.06
N THR A 182 0.06 8.23 -5.36
CA THR A 182 1.44 8.60 -5.02
C THR A 182 1.85 9.90 -5.71
N ALA A 183 1.61 10.02 -7.01
CA ALA A 183 1.89 11.24 -7.76
C ALA A 183 1.11 12.45 -7.20
N MET A 184 -0.20 12.28 -6.96
CA MET A 184 -1.05 13.33 -6.37
C MET A 184 -0.58 13.72 -4.97
N GLY A 185 -0.24 12.73 -4.14
CA GLY A 185 0.22 12.94 -2.76
C GLY A 185 1.57 13.66 -2.70
N LEU A 186 2.52 13.26 -3.54
CA LEU A 186 3.82 13.94 -3.67
C LEU A 186 3.66 15.40 -4.11
N GLN A 187 2.73 15.68 -5.02
CA GLN A 187 2.41 17.05 -5.43
C GLN A 187 1.72 17.82 -4.31
N LYS A 188 0.58 17.34 -3.80
CA LYS A 188 -0.29 18.08 -2.88
C LYS A 188 0.26 18.15 -1.47
N VAL A 189 0.72 17.03 -0.94
CA VAL A 189 1.22 16.90 0.44
C VAL A 189 2.72 17.11 0.52
N GLY A 190 3.47 16.55 -0.44
CA GLY A 190 4.92 16.70 -0.56
C GLY A 190 5.37 18.10 -0.94
N GLY A 191 4.55 18.82 -1.70
CA GLY A 191 4.88 20.14 -2.22
C GLY A 191 5.80 20.10 -3.43
N LEU A 192 5.85 18.97 -4.15
CA LEU A 192 6.62 18.85 -5.39
C LEU A 192 5.86 19.44 -6.58
N SER A 193 6.59 19.83 -7.62
CA SER A 193 5.97 20.19 -8.90
C SER A 193 5.25 18.96 -9.49
N LYS A 194 4.19 19.20 -10.26
CA LYS A 194 3.43 18.12 -10.93
C LYS A 194 4.35 17.23 -11.78
N LYS A 195 5.30 17.84 -12.50
CA LYS A 195 6.26 17.12 -13.35
C LYS A 195 7.15 16.20 -12.51
N ALA A 196 7.74 16.72 -11.42
CA ALA A 196 8.58 15.91 -10.53
C ALA A 196 7.79 14.76 -9.89
N ALA A 197 6.58 15.01 -9.40
CA ALA A 197 5.74 13.99 -8.80
C ALA A 197 5.39 12.86 -9.77
N ILE A 198 5.07 13.18 -11.03
CA ILE A 198 4.80 12.18 -12.07
C ILE A 198 6.07 11.37 -12.39
N ILE A 199 7.22 12.02 -12.56
CA ILE A 199 8.49 11.32 -12.84
C ILE A 199 8.80 10.32 -11.72
N ILE A 200 8.69 10.75 -10.47
CA ILE A 200 8.96 9.87 -9.31
C ILE A 200 8.00 8.70 -9.27
N ALA A 201 6.71 8.94 -9.48
CA ALA A 201 5.72 7.88 -9.55
C ALA A 201 6.01 6.89 -10.70
N SER A 202 6.41 7.39 -11.88
CA SER A 202 6.81 6.54 -13.01
C SER A 202 8.04 5.68 -12.68
N VAL A 203 9.01 6.22 -11.94
CA VAL A 203 10.17 5.43 -11.47
C VAL A 203 9.70 4.30 -10.54
N PHE A 204 8.79 4.58 -9.60
CA PHE A 204 8.23 3.52 -8.74
C PHE A 204 7.48 2.45 -9.56
N PHE A 205 6.76 2.85 -10.59
CA PHE A 205 6.10 1.91 -11.49
C PHE A 205 7.11 1.01 -12.22
N VAL A 206 8.15 1.59 -12.79
CA VAL A 206 9.21 0.82 -13.46
C VAL A 206 9.87 -0.17 -12.49
N LEU A 207 10.16 0.25 -11.26
CA LEU A 207 10.70 -0.64 -10.23
C LEU A 207 9.74 -1.78 -9.88
N SER A 208 8.44 -1.49 -9.82
CA SER A 208 7.42 -2.51 -9.58
C SER A 208 7.33 -3.52 -10.74
N VAL A 209 7.40 -3.04 -11.99
CA VAL A 209 7.46 -3.92 -13.19
C VAL A 209 8.68 -4.83 -13.14
N ILE A 210 9.85 -4.28 -12.84
CA ILE A 210 11.09 -5.08 -12.71
C ILE A 210 10.93 -6.15 -11.63
N SER A 211 10.38 -5.80 -10.48
CA SER A 211 10.12 -6.74 -9.38
C SER A 211 9.18 -7.87 -9.80
N GLN A 212 8.10 -7.57 -10.53
CA GLN A 212 7.16 -8.56 -11.01
C GLN A 212 7.77 -9.49 -12.07
N ILE A 213 8.61 -8.95 -12.98
CA ILE A 213 9.35 -9.76 -13.97
C ILE A 213 10.29 -10.73 -13.24
N ILE A 214 11.06 -10.25 -12.26
CA ILE A 214 11.96 -11.10 -11.50
C ILE A 214 11.17 -12.21 -10.80
N GLY A 215 10.08 -11.87 -10.12
CA GLY A 215 9.22 -12.85 -9.46
C GLY A 215 8.68 -13.91 -10.42
N SER A 216 8.18 -13.52 -11.58
CA SER A 216 7.59 -14.44 -12.55
C SER A 216 8.57 -15.25 -13.38
N VAL A 217 9.86 -14.90 -13.38
CA VAL A 217 10.92 -15.69 -14.02
C VAL A 217 11.55 -16.68 -13.03
N MET A 218 11.49 -16.40 -11.73
CA MET A 218 12.03 -17.22 -10.66
C MET A 218 11.03 -18.22 -10.08
N ALA A 219 9.73 -18.04 -10.37
CA ALA A 219 8.65 -18.97 -10.01
C ALA A 219 8.53 -20.08 -11.06
#